data_36835a209f260a254a85f34d14390832
#
_entry.id   36835a209f260a254a85f34d14390832
#
_cell.length_a   1.000
_cell.length_b   1.000
_cell.length_c   1.000
_cell.angle_alpha   90.00
_cell.angle_beta   90.00
_cell.angle_gamma   90.00
#
_symmetry.space_group_name_H-M   'P 1'
#
loop_
_entity.id
_entity.type
_entity.pdbx_description
1 polymer ?
#
loop_
_entity_poly.entity_id
_entity_poly.type
_entity_poly.pdbx_seq_one_letter_code
_entity_poly.pdbx_strand_id
1 'polypeptide(L)'
;MIHGLHLTIAELAVVVGSIVLVLARWLPPATRGRAAAGASVVTLAGAAGTLPDPRWQILMVLVADLLIGAATGAAWLLGRRRARREDGPGEQRGGDLRGDGQSEQRGDGPGDLPGDLRGDLRGDGQSEQRGDGSGGRGTRRRDGRGVRARWWVALPGSLLCAALVLGGGVAAWALPVPTFPEPSGPSPVGTTVLQWTDQSRDEPATRDDADRRTVVVQLWYPAQGAGAERAQYLGRTRREADVVAGAVAGYLGAPGFLLDGPTRAYTHAVTGAAPAEGRFPVVIFSPGLGGVRTQNTAWAEDLVSRGYVVAGVDHPYDSAAVVLDDGRTVKTRIAATGDRAEGERLRTAWTAVRAADLRFVLTQLGRLDSGEIAGPFAGRLDTARAAATGHSIGGAAAMQAAADDSRFTAAINMDGGLNPGQGPLRQPVLALTHEVRDKADAEFVTKVDTVLGAGGATSYRLSVPGSAHLTFTDAPLYLPPVPALVGSLGGSGSVRMTEATTAAFLDATLSGRAVDLRAKLAEYGTLSVHDH
;
A
#
# COMPACT_ATOMS: atom_id res chain seq x y z
N MET A 1 5.44 -5.77 14.53
CA MET A 1 5.84 -4.67 13.61
C MET A 1 6.48 -3.57 14.44
N ILE A 2 7.52 -2.93 13.94
CA ILE A 2 8.18 -1.81 14.64
C ILE A 2 7.34 -0.57 14.35
N HIS A 3 6.88 0.12 15.42
CA HIS A 3 6.07 1.34 15.32
C HIS A 3 6.70 2.35 14.35
N GLY A 4 5.97 2.73 13.32
CA GLY A 4 6.33 3.75 12.33
C GLY A 4 6.98 3.26 11.03
N LEU A 5 7.45 2.00 10.91
CA LEU A 5 8.07 1.50 9.68
C LEU A 5 7.22 0.47 8.91
N HIS A 6 6.16 -0.08 9.51
CA HIS A 6 5.28 -1.09 8.91
C HIS A 6 6.03 -2.27 8.27
N LEU A 7 7.23 -2.59 8.79
CA LEU A 7 8.08 -3.71 8.36
C LEU A 7 8.07 -4.81 9.42
N THR A 8 8.07 -6.06 8.99
CA THR A 8 8.36 -7.20 9.85
C THR A 8 9.84 -7.20 10.26
N ILE A 9 10.18 -7.94 11.30
CA ILE A 9 11.59 -8.10 11.72
C ILE A 9 12.42 -8.69 10.58
N ALA A 10 11.86 -9.64 9.81
CA ALA A 10 12.52 -10.26 8.68
C ALA A 10 12.78 -9.25 7.54
N GLU A 11 11.79 -8.44 7.19
CA GLU A 11 11.93 -7.38 6.18
C GLU A 11 12.95 -6.31 6.60
N LEU A 12 12.92 -5.91 7.86
CA LEU A 12 13.89 -4.96 8.42
C LEU A 12 15.31 -5.54 8.35
N ALA A 13 15.49 -6.83 8.66
CA ALA A 13 16.78 -7.51 8.55
C ALA A 13 17.30 -7.49 7.11
N VAL A 14 16.44 -7.72 6.11
CA VAL A 14 16.81 -7.60 4.69
C VAL A 14 17.27 -6.18 4.38
N VAL A 15 16.48 -5.16 4.69
CA VAL A 15 16.80 -3.77 4.36
C VAL A 15 18.11 -3.31 5.04
N VAL A 16 18.26 -3.56 6.34
CA VAL A 16 19.46 -3.17 7.10
C VAL A 16 20.69 -3.94 6.61
N GLY A 17 20.56 -5.24 6.39
CA GLY A 17 21.64 -6.07 5.85
C GLY A 17 22.09 -5.56 4.48
N SER A 18 21.18 -5.22 3.59
CA SER A 18 21.45 -4.69 2.26
C SER A 18 22.15 -3.32 2.30
N ILE A 19 21.72 -2.43 3.17
CA ILE A 19 22.40 -1.13 3.40
C ILE A 19 23.85 -1.37 3.82
N VAL A 20 24.06 -2.28 4.78
CA VAL A 20 25.41 -2.61 5.25
C VAL A 20 26.25 -3.26 4.14
N LEU A 21 25.66 -4.12 3.28
CA LEU A 21 26.36 -4.72 2.11
C LEU A 21 26.82 -3.66 1.12
N VAL A 22 25.97 -2.68 0.81
CA VAL A 22 26.33 -1.54 -0.07
C VAL A 22 27.48 -0.74 0.56
N LEU A 23 27.35 -0.36 1.83
CA LEU A 23 28.34 0.44 2.55
C LEU A 23 29.66 -0.31 2.78
N ALA A 24 29.64 -1.63 2.98
CA ALA A 24 30.82 -2.45 3.19
C ALA A 24 31.83 -2.36 2.02
N ARG A 25 31.36 -2.05 0.80
CA ARG A 25 32.23 -1.84 -0.37
C ARG A 25 33.20 -0.67 -0.22
N TRP A 26 32.87 0.30 0.61
CA TRP A 26 33.65 1.51 0.86
C TRP A 26 34.53 1.41 2.11
N LEU A 27 34.40 0.32 2.89
CA LEU A 27 35.23 0.08 4.07
C LEU A 27 36.67 -0.32 3.71
N PRO A 28 37.64 -0.06 4.60
CA PRO A 28 39.02 -0.53 4.47
C PRO A 28 39.09 -2.05 4.30
N PRO A 29 40.06 -2.59 3.55
CA PRO A 29 40.18 -4.03 3.28
C PRO A 29 40.16 -4.93 4.52
N ALA A 30 40.70 -4.44 5.64
CA ALA A 30 40.77 -5.18 6.91
C ALA A 30 39.41 -5.47 7.55
N THR A 31 38.41 -4.57 7.37
CA THR A 31 37.09 -4.66 7.99
C THR A 31 36.00 -5.08 7.00
N ARG A 32 36.19 -4.80 5.71
CA ARG A 32 35.24 -5.08 4.63
C ARG A 32 34.72 -6.51 4.63
N GLY A 33 35.61 -7.50 4.74
CA GLY A 33 35.24 -8.91 4.68
C GLY A 33 34.32 -9.35 5.82
N ARG A 34 34.61 -8.87 7.05
CA ARG A 34 33.78 -9.18 8.23
C ARG A 34 32.42 -8.50 8.16
N ALA A 35 32.40 -7.23 7.77
CA ALA A 35 31.15 -6.49 7.61
C ALA A 35 30.25 -7.10 6.53
N ALA A 36 30.82 -7.44 5.38
CA ALA A 36 30.07 -8.09 4.30
C ALA A 36 29.55 -9.49 4.69
N ALA A 37 30.37 -10.30 5.38
CA ALA A 37 29.94 -11.62 5.84
C ALA A 37 28.81 -11.53 6.86
N GLY A 38 28.93 -10.67 7.87
CA GLY A 38 27.87 -10.45 8.85
C GLY A 38 26.57 -9.95 8.23
N ALA A 39 26.68 -8.96 7.33
CA ALA A 39 25.52 -8.42 6.62
C ALA A 39 24.85 -9.48 5.73
N SER A 40 25.63 -10.31 5.01
CA SER A 40 25.10 -11.42 4.20
C SER A 40 24.30 -12.41 5.04
N VAL A 41 24.77 -12.76 6.23
CA VAL A 41 24.05 -13.67 7.14
C VAL A 41 22.71 -13.06 7.57
N VAL A 42 22.71 -11.78 7.95
CA VAL A 42 21.49 -11.05 8.36
C VAL A 42 20.49 -10.97 7.19
N THR A 43 20.97 -10.60 5.98
CA THR A 43 20.12 -10.55 4.78
C THR A 43 19.55 -11.90 4.42
N LEU A 44 20.34 -12.98 4.45
CA LEU A 44 19.87 -14.32 4.14
C LEU A 44 18.86 -14.85 5.16
N ALA A 45 19.08 -14.59 6.45
CA ALA A 45 18.11 -14.93 7.49
C ALA A 45 16.80 -14.16 7.33
N GLY A 46 16.88 -12.86 7.05
CA GLY A 46 15.73 -12.03 6.72
C GLY A 46 15.01 -12.50 5.47
N ALA A 47 15.75 -12.79 4.39
CA ALA A 47 15.17 -13.30 3.13
C ALA A 47 14.42 -14.62 3.36
N ALA A 48 15.00 -15.56 4.11
CA ALA A 48 14.31 -16.81 4.45
C ALA A 48 12.99 -16.57 5.20
N GLY A 49 12.94 -15.57 6.08
CA GLY A 49 11.72 -15.19 6.80
C GLY A 49 10.66 -14.49 5.94
N THR A 50 11.06 -13.92 4.78
CA THR A 50 10.13 -13.24 3.86
C THR A 50 9.68 -14.11 2.69
N LEU A 51 10.35 -15.23 2.41
CA LEU A 51 10.05 -16.12 1.27
C LEU A 51 8.62 -16.67 1.23
N PRO A 52 7.93 -16.98 2.36
CA PRO A 52 6.57 -17.50 2.31
C PRO A 52 5.56 -16.53 1.71
N ASP A 53 5.78 -15.22 1.88
CA ASP A 53 4.90 -14.17 1.37
C ASP A 53 5.69 -12.88 1.08
N PRO A 54 6.52 -12.85 0.02
CA PRO A 54 7.41 -11.74 -0.26
C PRO A 54 6.64 -10.54 -0.80
N ARG A 55 6.86 -9.36 -0.20
CA ARG A 55 6.38 -8.09 -0.74
C ARG A 55 7.27 -7.66 -1.91
N TRP A 56 6.68 -7.10 -2.98
CA TRP A 56 7.44 -6.65 -4.15
C TRP A 56 8.52 -5.60 -3.80
N GLN A 57 8.29 -4.75 -2.80
CA GLN A 57 9.26 -3.77 -2.31
C GLN A 57 10.52 -4.45 -1.76
N ILE A 58 10.35 -5.56 -1.05
CA ILE A 58 11.45 -6.36 -0.50
C ILE A 58 12.14 -7.14 -1.62
N LEU A 59 11.40 -7.59 -2.63
CA LEU A 59 12.00 -8.22 -3.81
C LEU A 59 12.96 -7.28 -4.55
N MET A 60 12.66 -5.98 -4.64
CA MET A 60 13.60 -4.98 -5.18
C MET A 60 14.92 -4.95 -4.40
N VAL A 61 14.84 -4.99 -3.07
CA VAL A 61 16.02 -5.01 -2.20
C VAL A 61 16.81 -6.30 -2.39
N LEU A 62 16.15 -7.45 -2.44
CA LEU A 62 16.79 -8.76 -2.67
C LEU A 62 17.45 -8.85 -4.06
N VAL A 63 16.88 -8.24 -5.09
CA VAL A 63 17.53 -8.13 -6.41
C VAL A 63 18.84 -7.35 -6.32
N ALA A 64 18.87 -6.24 -5.55
CA ALA A 64 20.11 -5.52 -5.30
C ALA A 64 21.18 -6.41 -4.64
N ASP A 65 20.78 -7.23 -3.66
CA ASP A 65 21.70 -8.14 -2.96
C ASP A 65 22.23 -9.24 -3.88
N LEU A 66 21.39 -9.81 -4.74
CA LEU A 66 21.80 -10.75 -5.77
C LEU A 66 22.83 -10.14 -6.74
N LEU A 67 22.61 -8.90 -7.18
CA LEU A 67 23.55 -8.18 -8.04
C LEU A 67 24.89 -7.93 -7.32
N ILE A 68 24.87 -7.56 -6.04
CA ILE A 68 26.05 -7.38 -5.21
C ILE A 68 26.81 -8.72 -5.07
N GLY A 69 26.09 -9.79 -4.77
CA GLY A 69 26.64 -11.14 -4.63
C GLY A 69 27.28 -11.64 -5.91
N ALA A 70 26.58 -11.49 -7.05
CA ALA A 70 27.09 -11.88 -8.36
C ALA A 70 28.36 -11.10 -8.76
N ALA A 71 28.37 -9.79 -8.56
CA ALA A 71 29.54 -8.94 -8.82
C ALA A 71 30.73 -9.32 -7.93
N THR A 72 30.48 -9.63 -6.66
CA THR A 72 31.52 -10.05 -5.69
C THR A 72 32.08 -11.43 -6.04
N GLY A 73 31.21 -12.40 -6.38
CA GLY A 73 31.58 -13.73 -6.82
C GLY A 73 32.42 -13.72 -8.12
N ALA A 74 31.98 -12.92 -9.09
CA ALA A 74 32.73 -12.75 -10.35
C ALA A 74 34.12 -12.15 -10.10
N ALA A 75 34.23 -11.14 -9.24
CA ALA A 75 35.51 -10.53 -8.89
C ALA A 75 36.46 -11.52 -8.19
N TRP A 76 35.92 -12.37 -7.32
CA TRP A 76 36.68 -13.43 -6.63
C TRP A 76 37.18 -14.53 -7.59
N LEU A 77 36.31 -15.00 -8.49
CA LEU A 77 36.67 -15.99 -9.51
C LEU A 77 37.77 -15.49 -10.45
N LEU A 78 37.64 -14.23 -10.89
CA LEU A 78 38.65 -13.58 -11.74
C LEU A 78 39.97 -13.38 -11.00
N GLY A 79 39.92 -13.07 -9.70
CA GLY A 79 41.11 -12.98 -8.84
C GLY A 79 41.83 -14.32 -8.69
N ARG A 80 41.08 -15.41 -8.46
CA ARG A 80 41.64 -16.78 -8.39
C ARG A 80 42.26 -17.26 -9.72
N ARG A 81 41.62 -16.94 -10.85
CA ARG A 81 42.18 -17.28 -12.18
C ARG A 81 43.47 -16.54 -12.46
N ARG A 82 43.66 -15.32 -11.98
CA ARG A 82 44.92 -14.56 -12.09
C ARG A 82 46.01 -15.15 -11.20
N ALA A 83 45.71 -15.43 -9.93
CA ALA A 83 46.65 -16.05 -9.02
C ALA A 83 47.16 -17.40 -9.56
N ARG A 84 46.28 -18.26 -10.13
CA ARG A 84 46.67 -19.53 -10.77
C ARG A 84 47.51 -19.35 -12.05
N ARG A 85 47.42 -18.23 -12.76
CA ARG A 85 48.26 -17.93 -13.91
C ARG A 85 49.64 -17.40 -13.50
N GLU A 86 49.74 -16.79 -12.33
CA GLU A 86 51.01 -16.32 -11.77
C GLU A 86 51.82 -17.46 -11.10
N ASP A 87 51.13 -18.53 -10.66
CA ASP A 87 51.72 -19.75 -10.07
C ASP A 87 51.96 -20.90 -11.09
N GLY A 88 51.87 -20.64 -12.38
CA GLY A 88 52.18 -21.58 -13.44
C GLY A 88 53.68 -21.98 -13.40
N PRO A 89 54.07 -23.25 -13.72
CA PRO A 89 55.43 -23.75 -13.53
C PRO A 89 56.41 -22.91 -14.34
N GLY A 90 57.29 -22.25 -13.61
CA GLY A 90 58.44 -21.59 -14.23
C GLY A 90 59.24 -22.60 -15.03
N GLU A 91 59.38 -22.41 -16.33
CA GLU A 91 60.33 -23.13 -17.17
C GLU A 91 61.71 -22.99 -16.55
N GLN A 92 62.15 -24.06 -15.89
CA GLN A 92 63.55 -24.26 -15.59
C GLN A 92 64.30 -24.46 -16.91
N ARG A 93 64.95 -23.38 -17.39
CA ARG A 93 66.05 -23.52 -18.33
C ARG A 93 67.20 -24.12 -17.55
N GLY A 94 67.30 -25.44 -17.60
CA GLY A 94 68.45 -26.18 -17.21
C GLY A 94 69.63 -25.84 -18.11
N GLY A 95 70.67 -25.26 -17.54
CA GLY A 95 71.96 -25.25 -18.15
C GLY A 95 72.58 -26.63 -18.04
N ASP A 96 73.05 -27.18 -19.11
CA ASP A 96 73.99 -28.30 -19.09
C ASP A 96 75.18 -27.95 -19.99
N LEU A 97 76.35 -28.05 -19.33
CA LEU A 97 77.70 -27.93 -19.82
C LEU A 97 78.16 -29.19 -20.53
N ARG A 98 79.10 -29.00 -21.45
CA ARG A 98 80.09 -29.92 -22.05
C ARG A 98 79.86 -30.13 -23.53
N GLY A 99 80.79 -29.94 -24.39
CA GLY A 99 82.27 -29.91 -24.39
C GLY A 99 82.71 -30.31 -25.75
N ASP A 100 83.88 -29.82 -26.13
CA ASP A 100 84.81 -30.37 -27.08
C ASP A 100 84.56 -30.29 -28.59
N GLY A 101 85.48 -29.58 -29.25
CA GLY A 101 86.28 -30.10 -30.31
C GLY A 101 86.20 -29.45 -31.70
N GLN A 102 87.28 -28.76 -31.97
CA GLN A 102 88.04 -28.73 -33.28
C GLN A 102 87.41 -28.07 -34.52
N SER A 103 88.01 -26.95 -34.85
CA SER A 103 88.95 -26.75 -36.03
C SER A 103 88.27 -26.57 -37.39
N GLU A 104 88.81 -25.58 -38.06
CA GLU A 104 89.27 -25.32 -39.42
C GLU A 104 88.48 -24.33 -40.17
N GLN A 105 89.12 -23.17 -40.40
CA GLN A 105 89.88 -22.62 -41.54
C GLN A 105 89.04 -22.07 -42.71
N ARG A 106 89.46 -20.85 -43.03
CA ARG A 106 89.46 -20.16 -44.36
C ARG A 106 88.13 -19.58 -44.84
N GLY A 107 88.11 -18.39 -45.35
CA GLY A 107 89.05 -17.49 -45.96
C GLY A 107 88.35 -16.28 -46.57
N ASP A 108 89.12 -15.28 -46.73
CA ASP A 108 89.11 -14.20 -47.70
C ASP A 108 87.92 -13.20 -47.74
N GLY A 109 88.24 -12.02 -47.40
CA GLY A 109 87.94 -10.65 -47.74
C GLY A 109 87.60 -10.29 -49.17
N PRO A 110 87.69 -9.04 -49.62
CA PRO A 110 87.63 -7.74 -48.89
C PRO A 110 86.66 -6.72 -49.60
N GLY A 111 86.61 -5.49 -49.17
CA GLY A 111 86.21 -4.35 -49.98
C GLY A 111 85.26 -3.38 -49.24
N ASP A 112 85.74 -2.40 -48.93
CA ASP A 112 85.90 -1.00 -49.29
C ASP A 112 84.91 -0.02 -48.57
N LEU A 113 85.58 0.89 -47.95
CA LEU A 113 85.23 2.23 -47.47
C LEU A 113 84.64 3.16 -48.56
N PRO A 114 84.28 4.43 -48.30
CA PRO A 114 84.38 5.32 -47.13
C PRO A 114 83.28 6.43 -47.02
N GLY A 115 83.44 7.26 -46.06
CA GLY A 115 83.07 8.67 -46.07
C GLY A 115 81.98 9.10 -45.14
N ASP A 116 82.03 10.03 -44.43
CA ASP A 116 82.83 11.16 -43.98
C ASP A 116 82.00 12.08 -43.11
N LEU A 117 82.64 12.60 -42.15
CA LEU A 117 82.72 13.97 -41.63
C LEU A 117 81.71 14.51 -40.56
N ARG A 118 82.35 14.85 -39.49
CA ARG A 118 82.30 16.12 -38.69
C ARG A 118 81.07 16.43 -37.87
N GLY A 119 81.22 16.88 -36.69
CA GLY A 119 82.19 17.64 -35.93
C GLY A 119 81.63 17.92 -34.53
N ASP A 120 82.54 17.93 -33.65
CA ASP A 120 82.91 18.96 -32.66
C ASP A 120 81.85 19.50 -31.70
N LEU A 121 82.09 19.67 -30.46
CA LEU A 121 83.22 20.04 -29.60
C LEU A 121 82.74 20.06 -28.13
N ARG A 122 83.64 19.67 -27.19
CA ARG A 122 83.95 20.25 -25.89
C ARG A 122 82.82 20.24 -24.82
N GLY A 123 83.09 19.97 -23.59
CA GLY A 123 84.30 19.89 -22.79
C GLY A 123 84.03 19.52 -21.35
N ASP A 124 85.04 19.02 -20.76
CA ASP A 124 85.57 19.19 -19.42
C ASP A 124 84.68 18.91 -18.20
N GLY A 125 85.08 18.02 -17.38
CA GLY A 125 85.82 18.16 -16.17
C GLY A 125 85.58 17.10 -15.14
N GLN A 126 86.59 16.25 -14.87
CA GLN A 126 87.12 15.86 -13.56
C GLN A 126 86.15 15.67 -12.40
N SER A 127 86.23 14.73 -11.56
CA SER A 127 87.24 13.84 -10.98
C SER A 127 86.63 13.03 -9.85
N GLU A 128 87.19 11.87 -9.64
CA GLU A 128 87.56 11.22 -8.36
C GLU A 128 86.52 10.73 -7.37
N GLN A 129 86.61 9.52 -7.18
CA GLN A 129 87.06 8.65 -6.08
C GLN A 129 85.99 7.95 -5.25
N ARG A 130 86.23 6.63 -5.26
CA ARG A 130 86.24 5.66 -4.14
C ARG A 130 85.08 5.60 -3.16
N GLY A 131 84.60 4.35 -2.95
CA GLY A 131 84.12 3.90 -1.66
C GLY A 131 83.14 2.76 -1.70
N ASP A 132 83.69 1.62 -1.50
CA ASP A 132 83.19 0.43 -0.81
C ASP A 132 81.71 0.29 -0.43
N GLY A 133 81.20 -0.86 -0.75
CA GLY A 133 80.71 -1.79 0.29
C GLY A 133 79.21 -1.83 0.60
N SER A 134 78.79 -3.03 0.53
CA SER A 134 77.67 -3.61 1.33
C SER A 134 76.26 -3.67 0.67
N GLY A 135 75.78 -4.88 0.69
CA GLY A 135 74.50 -5.40 0.31
C GLY A 135 73.26 -4.60 0.75
N GLY A 136 72.43 -4.36 -0.22
CA GLY A 136 71.09 -3.81 0.01
C GLY A 136 70.05 -4.63 -0.72
N ARG A 137 69.30 -5.36 0.07
CA ARG A 137 68.10 -6.11 -0.35
C ARG A 137 67.18 -5.21 -1.18
N GLY A 138 67.04 -5.51 -2.46
CA GLY A 138 66.04 -4.88 -3.33
C GLY A 138 64.64 -5.12 -2.84
N THR A 139 64.04 -4.14 -2.17
CA THR A 139 62.60 -4.08 -1.96
C THR A 139 61.94 -3.78 -3.31
N ARG A 140 61.38 -4.82 -3.91
CA ARG A 140 60.47 -4.63 -5.05
C ARG A 140 59.32 -3.73 -4.61
N ARG A 141 59.36 -2.47 -5.02
CA ARG A 141 58.18 -1.61 -5.03
C ARG A 141 57.12 -2.31 -5.86
N ARG A 142 56.10 -2.83 -5.19
CA ARG A 142 54.85 -3.24 -5.85
C ARG A 142 54.21 -1.98 -6.44
N ASP A 143 54.34 -1.88 -7.76
CA ASP A 143 53.66 -0.81 -8.52
C ASP A 143 52.17 -0.89 -8.28
N GLY A 144 51.63 0.11 -7.59
CA GLY A 144 50.20 0.28 -7.28
C GLY A 144 49.30 0.64 -8.49
N ARG A 145 49.65 0.17 -9.70
CA ARG A 145 48.89 0.48 -10.93
C ARG A 145 47.67 -0.41 -11.18
N GLY A 146 47.40 -1.42 -10.33
CA GLY A 146 46.30 -2.37 -10.57
C GLY A 146 44.92 -1.96 -10.06
N VAL A 147 44.76 -0.88 -9.27
CA VAL A 147 43.53 -0.59 -8.52
C VAL A 147 42.68 0.53 -9.17
N ARG A 148 43.25 1.39 -10.01
CA ARG A 148 42.54 2.56 -10.55
C ARG A 148 41.57 2.32 -11.71
N ALA A 149 41.64 1.19 -12.40
CA ALA A 149 40.83 0.95 -13.60
C ALA A 149 39.44 0.34 -13.33
N ARG A 150 39.04 0.11 -12.08
CA ARG A 150 37.80 -0.60 -11.72
C ARG A 150 36.68 0.24 -11.12
N TRP A 151 36.94 1.47 -10.71
CA TRP A 151 35.89 2.30 -10.11
C TRP A 151 34.79 2.70 -11.10
N TRP A 152 35.09 2.84 -12.38
CA TRP A 152 34.14 3.14 -13.45
C TRP A 152 33.03 2.10 -13.61
N VAL A 153 33.35 0.82 -13.39
CA VAL A 153 32.38 -0.28 -13.49
C VAL A 153 31.69 -0.52 -12.14
N ALA A 154 32.38 -0.26 -11.03
CA ALA A 154 31.84 -0.46 -9.69
C ALA A 154 30.85 0.63 -9.29
N LEU A 155 31.03 1.87 -9.74
CA LEU A 155 30.19 3.02 -9.41
C LEU A 155 28.75 2.87 -9.94
N PRO A 156 28.52 2.60 -11.25
CA PRO A 156 27.15 2.43 -11.77
C PRO A 156 26.40 1.27 -11.08
N GLY A 157 27.07 0.14 -10.86
CA GLY A 157 26.46 -1.00 -10.16
C GLY A 157 26.13 -0.70 -8.71
N SER A 158 26.97 0.05 -8.00
CA SER A 158 26.68 0.48 -6.62
C SER A 158 25.55 1.49 -6.57
N LEU A 159 25.47 2.42 -7.51
CA LEU A 159 24.37 3.38 -7.62
C LEU A 159 23.04 2.67 -7.91
N LEU A 160 23.02 1.70 -8.81
CA LEU A 160 21.83 0.89 -9.09
C LEU A 160 21.38 0.12 -7.84
N CYS A 161 22.29 -0.55 -7.15
CA CYS A 161 21.95 -1.27 -5.91
C CYS A 161 21.44 -0.32 -4.82
N ALA A 162 22.08 0.84 -4.65
CA ALA A 162 21.62 1.85 -3.72
C ALA A 162 20.22 2.38 -4.09
N ALA A 163 19.97 2.62 -5.36
CA ALA A 163 18.65 3.05 -5.85
C ALA A 163 17.56 1.98 -5.61
N LEU A 164 17.87 0.70 -5.81
CA LEU A 164 16.92 -0.39 -5.53
C LEU A 164 16.64 -0.55 -4.04
N VAL A 165 17.67 -0.45 -3.18
CA VAL A 165 17.50 -0.55 -1.71
C VAL A 165 16.72 0.66 -1.17
N LEU A 166 17.08 1.87 -1.57
CA LEU A 166 16.38 3.09 -1.17
C LEU A 166 14.96 3.12 -1.75
N GLY A 167 14.79 2.79 -3.03
CA GLY A 167 13.50 2.74 -3.69
C GLY A 167 12.57 1.71 -3.06
N GLY A 168 13.06 0.51 -2.76
CA GLY A 168 12.30 -0.52 -2.04
C GLY A 168 11.89 -0.08 -0.63
N GLY A 169 12.81 0.56 0.12
CA GLY A 169 12.52 1.11 1.44
C GLY A 169 11.48 2.23 1.42
N VAL A 170 11.61 3.19 0.51
CA VAL A 170 10.64 4.28 0.31
C VAL A 170 9.28 3.73 -0.12
N ALA A 171 9.26 2.77 -1.05
CA ALA A 171 8.03 2.14 -1.49
C ALA A 171 7.34 1.34 -0.37
N ALA A 172 8.10 0.66 0.49
CA ALA A 172 7.56 -0.06 1.64
C ALA A 172 6.96 0.89 2.71
N TRP A 173 7.54 2.08 2.87
CA TRP A 173 7.01 3.13 3.72
C TRP A 173 5.77 3.80 3.12
N ALA A 174 5.77 4.12 1.81
CA ALA A 174 4.69 4.83 1.14
C ALA A 174 3.46 3.94 0.85
N LEU A 175 3.65 2.62 0.76
CA LEU A 175 2.62 1.62 0.45
C LEU A 175 2.68 0.50 1.50
N PRO A 176 2.33 0.81 2.76
CA PRO A 176 2.43 -0.15 3.85
C PRO A 176 1.35 -1.23 3.77
N VAL A 177 1.53 -2.33 4.51
CA VAL A 177 0.42 -3.16 4.93
C VAL A 177 -0.36 -2.37 5.98
N PRO A 178 -1.65 -2.06 5.77
CA PRO A 178 -2.41 -1.26 6.72
C PRO A 178 -2.49 -1.95 8.09
N THR A 179 -2.33 -1.15 9.12
CA THR A 179 -2.59 -1.55 10.50
C THR A 179 -3.81 -0.77 10.97
N PHE A 180 -4.88 -1.49 11.23
CA PHE A 180 -6.13 -0.89 11.69
C PHE A 180 -5.97 -0.39 13.13
N PRO A 181 -6.46 0.82 13.47
CA PRO A 181 -6.55 1.26 14.86
C PRO A 181 -7.38 0.28 15.70
N GLU A 182 -6.98 0.08 16.95
CA GLU A 182 -7.80 -0.71 17.89
C GLU A 182 -9.17 -0.06 18.06
N PRO A 183 -10.28 -0.83 17.93
CA PRO A 183 -11.63 -0.33 18.18
C PRO A 183 -11.75 0.22 19.61
N SER A 184 -12.44 1.34 19.76
CA SER A 184 -12.46 2.08 21.05
C SER A 184 -13.50 1.59 22.05
N GLY A 185 -14.47 0.79 21.62
CA GLY A 185 -15.53 0.26 22.47
C GLY A 185 -15.16 -1.08 23.13
N PRO A 186 -15.98 -1.55 24.06
CA PRO A 186 -15.69 -2.73 24.87
C PRO A 186 -16.02 -4.06 24.19
N SER A 187 -16.84 -4.07 23.11
CA SER A 187 -17.34 -5.32 22.54
C SER A 187 -16.35 -5.91 21.52
N PRO A 188 -16.05 -7.22 21.60
CA PRO A 188 -15.39 -7.91 20.50
C PRO A 188 -16.20 -7.81 19.21
N VAL A 189 -15.51 -7.81 18.05
CA VAL A 189 -16.12 -7.65 16.74
C VAL A 189 -16.16 -8.98 16.02
N GLY A 190 -17.35 -9.40 15.60
CA GLY A 190 -17.58 -10.52 14.68
C GLY A 190 -17.90 -10.02 13.27
N THR A 191 -17.64 -10.84 12.26
CA THR A 191 -18.04 -10.53 10.89
C THR A 191 -18.47 -11.75 10.10
N THR A 192 -19.39 -11.54 9.15
CA THR A 192 -19.81 -12.53 8.15
C THR A 192 -20.16 -11.86 6.84
N VAL A 193 -20.14 -12.60 5.75
CA VAL A 193 -20.55 -12.10 4.42
C VAL A 193 -21.80 -12.83 3.98
N LEU A 194 -22.79 -12.07 3.51
CA LEU A 194 -24.10 -12.54 3.07
C LEU A 194 -24.35 -12.07 1.63
N GLN A 195 -25.03 -12.88 0.86
CA GLN A 195 -25.47 -12.54 -0.49
C GLN A 195 -26.99 -12.63 -0.57
N TRP A 196 -27.61 -11.60 -1.13
CA TRP A 196 -29.06 -11.57 -1.34
C TRP A 196 -29.40 -11.12 -2.76
N THR A 197 -30.42 -11.78 -3.33
CA THR A 197 -30.97 -11.43 -4.64
C THR A 197 -32.38 -10.86 -4.46
N ASP A 198 -32.59 -9.66 -4.97
CA ASP A 198 -33.89 -8.99 -4.98
C ASP A 198 -34.70 -9.50 -6.19
N GLN A 199 -35.62 -10.41 -5.93
CA GLN A 199 -36.46 -11.01 -7.00
C GLN A 199 -37.42 -10.02 -7.64
N SER A 200 -37.62 -8.84 -7.03
CA SER A 200 -38.53 -7.81 -7.54
C SER A 200 -37.87 -6.81 -8.48
N ARG A 201 -36.53 -6.82 -8.56
CA ARG A 201 -35.75 -5.87 -9.39
C ARG A 201 -34.88 -6.60 -10.39
N ASP A 202 -34.96 -6.17 -11.65
CA ASP A 202 -34.04 -6.60 -12.69
C ASP A 202 -32.65 -6.01 -12.45
N GLU A 203 -31.61 -6.66 -12.98
CA GLU A 203 -30.24 -6.13 -12.96
C GLU A 203 -30.06 -5.12 -14.11
N PRO A 204 -29.97 -3.80 -13.81
CA PRO A 204 -29.96 -2.78 -14.86
C PRO A 204 -28.68 -2.78 -15.70
N ALA A 205 -27.63 -3.44 -15.25
CA ALA A 205 -26.35 -3.51 -15.95
C ALA A 205 -26.28 -4.66 -16.98
N THR A 206 -27.26 -5.57 -17.02
CA THR A 206 -27.31 -6.68 -17.98
C THR A 206 -28.46 -6.51 -18.95
N ARG A 207 -28.47 -7.28 -20.05
CA ARG A 207 -29.56 -7.31 -21.03
C ARG A 207 -30.42 -8.59 -20.88
N ASP A 208 -30.12 -9.41 -19.89
CA ASP A 208 -30.84 -10.63 -19.60
C ASP A 208 -32.01 -10.29 -18.66
N ASP A 209 -33.22 -10.38 -19.16
CA ASP A 209 -34.46 -10.12 -18.41
C ASP A 209 -34.68 -11.13 -17.27
N ALA A 210 -33.96 -12.25 -17.27
CA ALA A 210 -33.96 -13.21 -16.16
C ALA A 210 -32.98 -12.84 -15.03
N ASP A 211 -32.06 -11.92 -15.28
CA ASP A 211 -31.04 -11.51 -14.28
C ASP A 211 -31.68 -10.61 -13.23
N ARG A 212 -31.50 -10.95 -11.97
CA ARG A 212 -32.05 -10.22 -10.82
C ARG A 212 -31.00 -9.51 -10.04
N ARG A 213 -31.35 -8.33 -9.51
CA ARG A 213 -30.42 -7.49 -8.73
C ARG A 213 -29.92 -8.26 -7.52
N THR A 214 -28.63 -8.50 -7.48
CA THR A 214 -27.93 -9.16 -6.37
C THR A 214 -27.04 -8.16 -5.65
N VAL A 215 -26.92 -8.26 -4.32
CA VAL A 215 -25.99 -7.50 -3.49
C VAL A 215 -25.18 -8.45 -2.60
N VAL A 216 -23.92 -8.07 -2.31
CA VAL A 216 -23.09 -8.79 -1.35
C VAL A 216 -22.84 -7.86 -0.17
N VAL A 217 -23.10 -8.34 1.03
CA VAL A 217 -23.08 -7.55 2.26
C VAL A 217 -22.12 -8.16 3.25
N GLN A 218 -21.18 -7.39 3.71
CA GLN A 218 -20.39 -7.74 4.90
C GLN A 218 -21.07 -7.17 6.14
N LEU A 219 -21.42 -8.04 7.06
CA LEU A 219 -22.02 -7.68 8.34
C LEU A 219 -20.96 -7.76 9.42
N TRP A 220 -20.72 -6.66 10.11
CA TRP A 220 -19.95 -6.60 11.35
C TRP A 220 -20.92 -6.44 12.52
N TYR A 221 -20.67 -7.15 13.62
CA TYR A 221 -21.60 -7.22 14.76
C TYR A 221 -20.86 -7.45 16.06
N PRO A 222 -21.40 -6.99 17.21
CA PRO A 222 -20.87 -7.33 18.53
C PRO A 222 -20.88 -8.85 18.73
N ALA A 223 -19.74 -9.42 19.15
CA ALA A 223 -19.54 -10.86 19.32
C ALA A 223 -19.43 -11.26 20.79
N GLN A 224 -19.68 -12.55 21.10
CA GLN A 224 -19.65 -13.07 22.49
C GLN A 224 -18.24 -13.27 23.04
N GLY A 225 -17.19 -13.18 22.22
CA GLY A 225 -15.82 -13.37 22.65
C GLY A 225 -14.82 -13.16 21.52
N ALA A 226 -13.55 -13.11 21.88
CA ALA A 226 -12.46 -13.07 20.91
C ALA A 226 -12.25 -14.47 20.34
N GLY A 227 -12.39 -14.63 19.03
CA GLY A 227 -12.04 -15.86 18.32
C GLY A 227 -10.57 -15.86 17.89
N ALA A 228 -10.12 -17.00 17.34
CA ALA A 228 -8.73 -17.17 16.92
C ALA A 228 -8.45 -16.67 15.50
N GLU A 229 -9.45 -16.63 14.61
CA GLU A 229 -9.26 -16.33 13.20
C GLU A 229 -9.74 -14.91 12.86
N ARG A 230 -8.77 -14.01 12.67
CA ARG A 230 -9.04 -12.63 12.24
C ARG A 230 -9.48 -12.60 10.79
N ALA A 231 -10.45 -11.75 10.50
CA ALA A 231 -10.95 -11.57 9.14
C ALA A 231 -9.91 -10.93 8.22
N GLN A 232 -9.86 -11.44 6.98
CA GLN A 232 -9.06 -10.85 5.90
C GLN A 232 -9.65 -9.50 5.49
N TYR A 233 -8.80 -8.49 5.29
CA TYR A 233 -9.22 -7.22 4.67
C TYR A 233 -9.42 -7.39 3.16
N LEU A 234 -10.36 -6.65 2.56
CA LEU A 234 -10.75 -6.65 1.15
C LEU A 234 -11.46 -7.93 0.64
N GLY A 235 -11.69 -8.94 1.47
CA GLY A 235 -12.39 -10.15 1.02
C GLY A 235 -12.53 -11.20 2.11
N ARG A 236 -13.22 -12.32 1.80
CA ARG A 236 -13.36 -13.48 2.69
C ARG A 236 -12.06 -14.28 2.82
N THR A 237 -11.23 -14.22 1.76
CA THR A 237 -9.96 -14.93 1.67
C THR A 237 -8.90 -14.06 1.01
N ARG A 238 -7.62 -14.41 1.16
CA ARG A 238 -6.52 -13.74 0.46
C ARG A 238 -6.74 -13.68 -1.06
N ARG A 239 -7.22 -14.77 -1.66
CA ARG A 239 -7.50 -14.83 -3.11
C ARG A 239 -8.57 -13.82 -3.51
N GLU A 240 -9.65 -13.68 -2.74
CA GLU A 240 -10.68 -12.67 -2.98
C GLU A 240 -10.10 -11.27 -2.82
N ALA A 241 -9.29 -11.03 -1.78
CA ALA A 241 -8.62 -9.75 -1.56
C ALA A 241 -7.71 -9.35 -2.74
N ASP A 242 -6.95 -10.29 -3.31
CA ASP A 242 -6.10 -10.06 -4.48
C ASP A 242 -6.93 -9.69 -5.73
N VAL A 243 -8.07 -10.36 -5.94
CA VAL A 243 -9.01 -10.04 -7.04
C VAL A 243 -9.60 -8.64 -6.88
N VAL A 244 -10.06 -8.30 -5.67
CA VAL A 244 -10.66 -7.01 -5.37
C VAL A 244 -9.62 -5.89 -5.49
N ALA A 245 -8.45 -6.05 -4.88
CA ALA A 245 -7.37 -5.06 -4.95
C ALA A 245 -6.90 -4.81 -6.38
N GLY A 246 -6.73 -5.87 -7.17
CA GLY A 246 -6.37 -5.77 -8.59
C GLY A 246 -7.44 -5.01 -9.40
N ALA A 247 -8.71 -5.23 -9.11
CA ALA A 247 -9.81 -4.52 -9.76
C ALA A 247 -9.90 -3.05 -9.34
N VAL A 248 -9.71 -2.73 -8.04
CA VAL A 248 -9.67 -1.35 -7.54
C VAL A 248 -8.49 -0.60 -8.17
N ALA A 249 -7.30 -1.19 -8.21
CA ALA A 249 -6.15 -0.60 -8.88
C ALA A 249 -6.43 -0.34 -10.36
N GLY A 250 -6.99 -1.33 -11.08
CA GLY A 250 -7.36 -1.18 -12.49
C GLY A 250 -8.41 -0.09 -12.72
N TYR A 251 -9.39 0.05 -11.84
CA TYR A 251 -10.38 1.12 -11.87
C TYR A 251 -9.73 2.51 -11.71
N LEU A 252 -8.71 2.62 -10.85
CA LEU A 252 -7.94 3.85 -10.64
C LEU A 252 -6.87 4.09 -11.73
N GLY A 253 -6.75 3.22 -12.73
CA GLY A 253 -5.70 3.30 -13.74
C GLY A 253 -4.28 3.01 -13.21
N ALA A 254 -4.18 2.34 -12.07
CA ALA A 254 -2.94 2.06 -11.36
C ALA A 254 -2.50 0.60 -11.51
N PRO A 255 -1.19 0.30 -11.48
CA PRO A 255 -0.71 -1.08 -11.42
C PRO A 255 -1.18 -1.82 -10.17
N GLY A 256 -1.63 -3.08 -10.32
CA GLY A 256 -2.21 -3.88 -9.23
C GLY A 256 -1.31 -4.05 -8.01
N PHE A 257 0.02 -4.12 -8.22
CA PHE A 257 0.99 -4.28 -7.13
C PHE A 257 1.00 -3.11 -6.12
N LEU A 258 0.46 -1.94 -6.47
CA LEU A 258 0.37 -0.80 -5.55
C LEU A 258 -0.60 -1.06 -4.38
N LEU A 259 -1.56 -1.97 -4.57
CA LEU A 259 -2.51 -2.40 -3.53
C LEU A 259 -2.18 -3.79 -2.94
N ASP A 260 -0.95 -4.29 -3.11
CA ASP A 260 -0.49 -5.54 -2.50
C ASP A 260 -0.48 -5.48 -0.95
N GLY A 261 -0.17 -4.32 -0.36
CA GLY A 261 -0.22 -4.12 1.09
C GLY A 261 -1.59 -4.43 1.70
N PRO A 262 -2.69 -3.81 1.24
CA PRO A 262 -4.06 -4.09 1.72
C PRO A 262 -4.46 -5.55 1.64
N THR A 263 -4.03 -6.32 0.62
CA THR A 263 -4.39 -7.74 0.51
C THR A 263 -3.75 -8.63 1.56
N ARG A 264 -2.74 -8.14 2.28
CA ARG A 264 -2.02 -8.85 3.35
C ARG A 264 -2.53 -8.51 4.74
N ALA A 265 -3.45 -7.55 4.84
CA ALA A 265 -3.94 -7.06 6.11
C ALA A 265 -5.05 -7.95 6.68
N TYR A 266 -5.01 -8.10 7.99
CA TYR A 266 -6.09 -8.67 8.79
C TYR A 266 -6.69 -7.58 9.66
N THR A 267 -7.98 -7.68 9.89
CA THR A 267 -8.76 -6.73 10.69
C THR A 267 -8.87 -7.21 12.16
N HIS A 268 -9.58 -6.47 13.00
CA HIS A 268 -9.85 -6.91 14.39
C HIS A 268 -11.03 -7.86 14.47
N ALA A 269 -11.90 -7.89 13.45
CA ALA A 269 -13.07 -8.75 13.42
C ALA A 269 -12.69 -10.23 13.33
N VAL A 270 -13.52 -11.07 13.94
CA VAL A 270 -13.40 -12.53 13.89
C VAL A 270 -14.48 -13.09 12.97
N THR A 271 -14.05 -13.87 11.97
CA THR A 271 -14.96 -14.48 11.00
C THR A 271 -15.87 -15.50 11.68
N GLY A 272 -17.20 -15.35 11.49
CA GLY A 272 -18.20 -16.31 11.99
C GLY A 272 -18.34 -16.39 13.51
N ALA A 273 -17.81 -15.41 14.26
CA ALA A 273 -17.99 -15.36 15.71
C ALA A 273 -19.47 -15.33 16.08
N ALA A 274 -19.85 -15.98 17.20
CA ALA A 274 -21.23 -15.94 17.70
C ALA A 274 -21.65 -14.51 18.05
N PRO A 275 -22.80 -14.00 17.57
CA PRO A 275 -23.28 -12.66 17.93
C PRO A 275 -23.53 -12.53 19.43
N ALA A 276 -23.20 -11.37 20.01
CA ALA A 276 -23.46 -11.04 21.38
C ALA A 276 -24.97 -11.02 21.71
N GLU A 277 -25.29 -11.23 22.97
CA GLU A 277 -26.66 -11.04 23.49
C GLU A 277 -27.04 -9.55 23.41
N GLY A 278 -28.31 -9.28 23.11
CA GLY A 278 -28.85 -7.93 23.00
C GLY A 278 -29.36 -7.60 21.61
N ARG A 279 -29.90 -6.40 21.51
CA ARG A 279 -30.49 -5.87 20.26
C ARG A 279 -29.79 -4.57 19.89
N PHE A 280 -29.15 -4.54 18.73
CA PHE A 280 -28.21 -3.49 18.33
C PHE A 280 -28.75 -2.66 17.16
N PRO A 281 -28.66 -1.32 17.21
CA PRO A 281 -29.00 -0.45 16.09
C PRO A 281 -28.18 -0.78 14.84
N VAL A 282 -28.76 -0.58 13.67
CA VAL A 282 -28.19 -0.97 12.40
C VAL A 282 -27.69 0.24 11.62
N VAL A 283 -26.49 0.15 11.07
CA VAL A 283 -25.87 1.16 10.20
C VAL A 283 -25.55 0.50 8.87
N ILE A 284 -26.15 0.99 7.77
CA ILE A 284 -25.92 0.44 6.43
C ILE A 284 -25.01 1.39 5.66
N PHE A 285 -23.91 0.87 5.14
CA PHE A 285 -22.86 1.66 4.47
C PHE A 285 -22.74 1.34 2.98
N SER A 286 -22.79 2.38 2.14
CA SER A 286 -22.49 2.32 0.72
C SER A 286 -21.15 2.97 0.41
N PRO A 287 -20.21 2.28 -0.28
CA PRO A 287 -18.88 2.83 -0.60
C PRO A 287 -18.92 3.87 -1.72
N GLY A 288 -17.77 4.49 -2.02
CA GLY A 288 -17.59 5.37 -3.18
C GLY A 288 -17.73 4.66 -4.52
N LEU A 289 -17.66 5.42 -5.62
CA LEU A 289 -17.70 4.86 -6.97
C LEU A 289 -16.50 3.95 -7.20
N GLY A 290 -16.74 2.73 -7.69
CA GLY A 290 -15.70 1.70 -7.76
C GLY A 290 -15.20 1.20 -6.40
N GLY A 291 -15.72 1.73 -5.29
CA GLY A 291 -15.42 1.26 -3.94
C GLY A 291 -16.05 -0.10 -3.65
N VAL A 292 -15.64 -0.71 -2.55
CA VAL A 292 -16.07 -2.05 -2.14
C VAL A 292 -16.57 -2.03 -0.69
N ARG A 293 -17.37 -3.02 -0.31
CA ARG A 293 -18.01 -3.15 1.02
C ARG A 293 -17.08 -2.93 2.21
N THR A 294 -15.78 -3.21 2.03
CA THR A 294 -14.75 -3.10 3.08
C THR A 294 -14.00 -1.76 3.07
N GLN A 295 -14.43 -0.78 2.28
CA GLN A 295 -13.76 0.52 2.12
C GLN A 295 -13.54 1.27 3.45
N ASN A 296 -14.42 1.07 4.44
CA ASN A 296 -14.43 1.74 5.74
C ASN A 296 -14.45 0.71 6.88
N THR A 297 -13.59 -0.31 6.82
CA THR A 297 -13.56 -1.40 7.80
C THR A 297 -13.16 -0.92 9.20
N ALA A 298 -12.14 -0.05 9.33
CA ALA A 298 -11.75 0.51 10.62
C ALA A 298 -12.93 1.19 11.34
N TRP A 299 -13.61 2.07 10.62
CA TRP A 299 -14.80 2.76 11.08
C TRP A 299 -15.95 1.79 11.46
N ALA A 300 -16.17 0.74 10.66
CA ALA A 300 -17.21 -0.25 10.93
C ALA A 300 -16.91 -1.03 12.21
N GLU A 301 -15.66 -1.45 12.40
CA GLU A 301 -15.23 -2.18 13.61
C GLU A 301 -15.31 -1.31 14.87
N ASP A 302 -14.98 -0.01 14.80
CA ASP A 302 -15.12 0.91 15.92
C ASP A 302 -16.58 1.07 16.33
N LEU A 303 -17.50 1.30 15.39
CA LEU A 303 -18.93 1.38 15.69
C LEU A 303 -19.48 0.09 16.31
N VAL A 304 -19.08 -1.06 15.77
CA VAL A 304 -19.51 -2.36 16.30
C VAL A 304 -19.00 -2.57 17.72
N SER A 305 -17.78 -2.19 18.01
CA SER A 305 -17.24 -2.27 19.38
C SER A 305 -18.05 -1.44 20.39
N ARG A 306 -18.75 -0.40 19.93
CA ARG A 306 -19.64 0.47 20.71
C ARG A 306 -21.09 -0.02 20.78
N GLY A 307 -21.40 -1.16 20.15
CA GLY A 307 -22.73 -1.78 20.22
C GLY A 307 -23.65 -1.44 19.04
N TYR A 308 -23.12 -1.19 17.87
CA TYR A 308 -23.86 -1.11 16.60
C TYR A 308 -23.66 -2.39 15.78
N VAL A 309 -24.53 -2.63 14.83
CA VAL A 309 -24.31 -3.57 13.72
C VAL A 309 -24.08 -2.75 12.45
N VAL A 310 -23.02 -3.05 11.69
CA VAL A 310 -22.69 -2.35 10.44
C VAL A 310 -22.80 -3.31 9.28
N ALA A 311 -23.52 -2.91 8.23
CA ALA A 311 -23.71 -3.65 6.98
C ALA A 311 -23.07 -2.88 5.81
N GLY A 312 -21.86 -3.27 5.38
CA GLY A 312 -21.20 -2.72 4.20
C GLY A 312 -21.66 -3.42 2.93
N VAL A 313 -22.07 -2.66 1.92
CA VAL A 313 -22.72 -3.18 0.71
C VAL A 313 -21.80 -3.09 -0.49
N ASP A 314 -21.57 -4.23 -1.17
CA ASP A 314 -21.08 -4.23 -2.55
C ASP A 314 -22.24 -4.13 -3.54
N HIS A 315 -22.06 -3.27 -4.52
CA HIS A 315 -22.99 -3.03 -5.62
C HIS A 315 -22.43 -3.67 -6.90
N PRO A 316 -22.82 -4.92 -7.27
CA PRO A 316 -22.35 -5.56 -8.50
C PRO A 316 -22.50 -4.65 -9.73
N TYR A 317 -21.55 -4.71 -10.64
CA TYR A 317 -21.38 -3.86 -11.83
C TYR A 317 -21.03 -2.39 -11.56
N ASP A 318 -21.03 -1.95 -10.31
CA ASP A 318 -20.63 -0.62 -9.85
C ASP A 318 -19.36 -0.70 -8.99
N SER A 319 -19.31 -1.54 -7.95
CA SER A 319 -18.07 -1.83 -7.22
C SER A 319 -16.99 -2.37 -8.17
N ALA A 320 -15.73 -2.03 -7.95
CA ALA A 320 -14.62 -2.43 -8.83
C ALA A 320 -14.62 -3.92 -9.15
N ALA A 321 -14.83 -4.76 -8.12
CA ALA A 321 -15.14 -6.17 -8.27
C ALA A 321 -15.97 -6.67 -7.10
N VAL A 322 -16.89 -7.58 -7.38
CA VAL A 322 -17.68 -8.32 -6.40
C VAL A 322 -17.52 -9.82 -6.66
N VAL A 323 -17.06 -10.56 -5.66
CA VAL A 323 -16.98 -12.02 -5.75
C VAL A 323 -18.24 -12.60 -5.13
N LEU A 324 -19.03 -13.29 -5.96
CA LEU A 324 -20.28 -13.92 -5.58
C LEU A 324 -20.03 -15.26 -4.85
N ASP A 325 -21.06 -15.80 -4.19
CA ASP A 325 -20.96 -17.06 -3.45
C ASP A 325 -20.69 -18.28 -4.33
N ASP A 326 -21.05 -18.21 -5.62
CA ASP A 326 -20.74 -19.22 -6.62
C ASP A 326 -19.30 -19.11 -7.18
N GLY A 327 -18.51 -18.16 -6.70
CA GLY A 327 -17.13 -17.90 -7.10
C GLY A 327 -16.98 -17.03 -8.35
N ARG A 328 -18.07 -16.65 -9.02
CA ARG A 328 -18.00 -15.68 -10.13
C ARG A 328 -17.57 -14.32 -9.63
N THR A 329 -16.78 -13.62 -10.44
CA THR A 329 -16.37 -12.24 -10.19
C THR A 329 -17.10 -11.30 -11.13
N VAL A 330 -17.91 -10.41 -10.58
CA VAL A 330 -18.58 -9.33 -11.30
C VAL A 330 -17.72 -8.08 -11.19
N LYS A 331 -17.28 -7.54 -12.33
CA LYS A 331 -16.47 -6.31 -12.39
C LYS A 331 -17.34 -5.10 -12.71
N THR A 332 -16.86 -3.93 -12.33
CA THR A 332 -17.51 -2.66 -12.68
C THR A 332 -17.70 -2.52 -14.18
N ARG A 333 -18.82 -1.93 -14.56
CA ARG A 333 -19.13 -1.46 -15.93
C ARG A 333 -19.10 0.05 -16.03
N ILE A 334 -18.77 0.72 -14.92
CA ILE A 334 -18.69 2.17 -14.86
C ILE A 334 -17.38 2.60 -15.51
N ALA A 335 -17.48 3.40 -16.56
CA ALA A 335 -16.34 4.05 -17.19
C ALA A 335 -16.52 5.57 -17.16
N ALA A 336 -15.42 6.30 -17.11
CA ALA A 336 -15.45 7.73 -17.31
C ALA A 336 -15.93 8.04 -18.74
N THR A 337 -17.01 8.82 -18.88
CA THR A 337 -17.62 9.10 -20.17
C THR A 337 -16.94 10.23 -20.95
N GLY A 338 -16.13 11.06 -20.27
CA GLY A 338 -15.56 12.29 -20.85
C GLY A 338 -16.59 13.40 -21.13
N ASP A 339 -17.88 13.09 -21.09
CA ASP A 339 -18.99 14.05 -21.21
C ASP A 339 -19.57 14.34 -19.82
N ARG A 340 -19.60 15.62 -19.43
CA ARG A 340 -20.07 16.04 -18.11
C ARG A 340 -21.56 15.80 -17.90
N ALA A 341 -22.39 16.06 -18.91
CA ALA A 341 -23.84 15.91 -18.81
C ALA A 341 -24.24 14.43 -18.74
N GLU A 342 -23.59 13.58 -19.55
CA GLU A 342 -23.77 12.14 -19.51
C GLU A 342 -23.26 11.55 -18.19
N GLY A 343 -22.11 12.01 -17.70
CA GLY A 343 -21.55 11.60 -16.40
C GLY A 343 -22.49 11.95 -15.25
N GLU A 344 -23.13 13.14 -15.26
CA GLU A 344 -24.11 13.56 -14.26
C GLU A 344 -25.38 12.69 -14.30
N ARG A 345 -25.89 12.41 -15.50
CA ARG A 345 -27.06 11.54 -15.71
C ARG A 345 -26.80 10.13 -15.20
N LEU A 346 -25.66 9.53 -15.56
CA LEU A 346 -25.26 8.20 -15.10
C LEU A 346 -25.08 8.17 -13.59
N ARG A 347 -24.45 9.19 -13.00
CA ARG A 347 -24.28 9.29 -11.54
C ARG A 347 -25.64 9.29 -10.83
N THR A 348 -26.62 10.05 -11.34
CA THR A 348 -27.98 10.06 -10.79
C THR A 348 -28.63 8.69 -10.86
N ALA A 349 -28.52 7.99 -11.99
CA ALA A 349 -29.06 6.64 -12.16
C ALA A 349 -28.42 5.64 -11.20
N TRP A 350 -27.09 5.65 -11.07
CA TRP A 350 -26.37 4.77 -10.13
C TRP A 350 -26.70 5.07 -8.67
N THR A 351 -26.84 6.35 -8.31
CA THR A 351 -27.30 6.76 -6.97
C THR A 351 -28.65 6.14 -6.63
N ALA A 352 -29.59 6.16 -7.57
CA ALA A 352 -30.92 5.59 -7.39
C ALA A 352 -30.88 4.05 -7.22
N VAL A 353 -30.05 3.36 -8.00
CA VAL A 353 -29.84 1.90 -7.86
C VAL A 353 -29.27 1.56 -6.47
N ARG A 354 -28.24 2.28 -6.04
CA ARG A 354 -27.61 2.10 -4.72
C ARG A 354 -28.57 2.41 -3.57
N ALA A 355 -29.37 3.47 -3.69
CA ALA A 355 -30.39 3.82 -2.70
C ALA A 355 -31.43 2.69 -2.55
N ALA A 356 -31.86 2.09 -3.67
CA ALA A 356 -32.73 0.94 -3.66
C ALA A 356 -32.06 -0.31 -3.02
N ASP A 357 -30.76 -0.51 -3.26
CA ASP A 357 -29.99 -1.58 -2.63
C ASP A 357 -29.93 -1.41 -1.09
N LEU A 358 -29.69 -0.18 -0.58
CA LEU A 358 -29.69 0.07 0.86
C LEU A 358 -31.05 -0.22 1.51
N ARG A 359 -32.16 0.18 0.86
CA ARG A 359 -33.52 -0.14 1.33
C ARG A 359 -33.81 -1.63 1.31
N PHE A 360 -33.36 -2.35 0.27
CA PHE A 360 -33.45 -3.80 0.20
C PHE A 360 -32.64 -4.48 1.30
N VAL A 361 -31.41 -4.05 1.56
CA VAL A 361 -30.56 -4.57 2.66
C VAL A 361 -31.25 -4.38 4.00
N LEU A 362 -31.84 -3.20 4.27
CA LEU A 362 -32.61 -2.97 5.50
C LEU A 362 -33.77 -3.97 5.65
N THR A 363 -34.46 -4.28 4.54
CA THR A 363 -35.53 -5.29 4.54
C THR A 363 -34.97 -6.68 4.86
N GLN A 364 -33.83 -7.08 4.26
CA GLN A 364 -33.24 -8.40 4.53
C GLN A 364 -32.73 -8.51 5.98
N LEU A 365 -32.19 -7.44 6.54
CA LEU A 365 -31.80 -7.40 7.96
C LEU A 365 -33.02 -7.56 8.88
N GLY A 366 -34.17 -6.98 8.53
CA GLY A 366 -35.43 -7.19 9.24
C GLY A 366 -35.89 -8.65 9.17
N ARG A 367 -35.72 -9.31 8.04
CA ARG A 367 -36.04 -10.74 7.87
C ARG A 367 -35.08 -11.67 8.63
N LEU A 368 -33.81 -11.28 8.79
CA LEU A 368 -32.86 -11.96 9.69
C LEU A 368 -33.27 -11.80 11.15
N ASP A 369 -33.66 -10.57 11.56
CA ASP A 369 -34.09 -10.29 12.93
C ASP A 369 -35.37 -11.02 13.32
N SER A 370 -36.32 -11.10 12.40
CA SER A 370 -37.59 -11.85 12.63
C SER A 370 -37.42 -13.37 12.61
N GLY A 371 -36.27 -13.89 12.15
CA GLY A 371 -36.03 -15.33 11.97
C GLY A 371 -36.64 -15.89 10.69
N GLU A 372 -37.21 -15.06 9.80
CA GLU A 372 -37.68 -15.50 8.47
C GLU A 372 -36.53 -16.03 7.60
N ILE A 373 -35.37 -15.37 7.69
CA ILE A 373 -34.11 -15.90 7.20
C ILE A 373 -33.43 -16.59 8.38
N ALA A 374 -33.20 -17.88 8.26
CA ALA A 374 -32.53 -18.64 9.31
C ALA A 374 -31.10 -18.17 9.55
N GLY A 375 -30.71 -18.02 10.81
CA GLY A 375 -29.36 -17.61 11.17
C GLY A 375 -29.23 -17.18 12.64
N PRO A 376 -28.02 -16.78 13.07
CA PRO A 376 -27.76 -16.48 14.47
C PRO A 376 -28.21 -15.06 14.87
N PHE A 377 -28.88 -14.30 13.99
CA PHE A 377 -29.22 -12.89 14.20
C PHE A 377 -30.67 -12.65 14.63
N ALA A 378 -31.48 -13.69 14.77
CA ALA A 378 -32.88 -13.55 15.23
C ALA A 378 -32.96 -12.85 16.58
N GLY A 379 -33.73 -11.75 16.65
CA GLY A 379 -33.93 -10.92 17.85
C GLY A 379 -32.72 -10.04 18.22
N ARG A 380 -31.71 -9.89 17.33
CA ARG A 380 -30.48 -9.18 17.65
C ARG A 380 -30.28 -7.86 16.86
N LEU A 381 -31.04 -7.64 15.79
CA LEU A 381 -30.92 -6.49 14.90
C LEU A 381 -32.07 -5.51 15.17
N ASP A 382 -31.78 -4.32 15.67
CA ASP A 382 -32.79 -3.29 15.86
C ASP A 382 -32.97 -2.44 14.59
N THR A 383 -33.71 -2.97 13.65
CA THR A 383 -34.01 -2.32 12.38
C THR A 383 -34.97 -1.13 12.50
N ALA A 384 -35.58 -0.92 13.67
CA ALA A 384 -36.34 0.31 13.97
C ALA A 384 -35.43 1.50 14.29
N ARG A 385 -34.17 1.23 14.65
CA ARG A 385 -33.10 2.22 14.82
C ARG A 385 -32.04 2.02 13.73
N ALA A 386 -32.31 2.49 12.51
CA ALA A 386 -31.47 2.26 11.36
C ALA A 386 -30.92 3.58 10.79
N ALA A 387 -29.62 3.61 10.45
CA ALA A 387 -29.01 4.72 9.71
C ALA A 387 -28.55 4.30 8.31
N ALA A 388 -28.80 5.17 7.33
CA ALA A 388 -28.18 5.08 6.01
C ALA A 388 -26.89 5.91 5.99
N THR A 389 -25.78 5.29 5.56
CA THR A 389 -24.48 5.94 5.55
C THR A 389 -23.73 5.64 4.25
N GLY A 390 -22.78 6.50 3.89
CA GLY A 390 -21.92 6.20 2.75
C GLY A 390 -20.90 7.29 2.47
N HIS A 391 -19.93 6.93 1.63
CA HIS A 391 -18.88 7.82 1.15
C HIS A 391 -19.09 8.18 -0.31
N SER A 392 -18.84 9.46 -0.67
CA SER A 392 -18.91 9.91 -2.06
C SER A 392 -20.30 9.65 -2.68
N ILE A 393 -20.41 8.98 -3.82
CA ILE A 393 -21.69 8.56 -4.41
C ILE A 393 -22.50 7.66 -3.45
N GLY A 394 -21.84 6.88 -2.59
CA GLY A 394 -22.50 6.12 -1.52
C GLY A 394 -23.16 7.01 -0.48
N GLY A 395 -22.56 8.18 -0.17
CA GLY A 395 -23.16 9.21 0.67
C GLY A 395 -24.40 9.81 0.02
N ALA A 396 -24.35 10.12 -1.28
CA ALA A 396 -25.52 10.56 -2.04
C ALA A 396 -26.63 9.49 -2.03
N ALA A 397 -26.28 8.22 -2.20
CA ALA A 397 -27.24 7.11 -2.16
C ALA A 397 -27.85 6.92 -0.76
N ALA A 398 -27.07 7.14 0.30
CA ALA A 398 -27.57 7.11 1.67
C ALA A 398 -28.62 8.21 1.93
N MET A 399 -28.35 9.43 1.44
CA MET A 399 -29.32 10.53 1.51
C MET A 399 -30.59 10.22 0.73
N GLN A 400 -30.46 9.70 -0.48
CA GLN A 400 -31.61 9.30 -1.31
C GLN A 400 -32.41 8.17 -0.61
N ALA A 401 -31.73 7.15 -0.10
CA ALA A 401 -32.40 6.04 0.60
C ALA A 401 -33.18 6.54 1.82
N ALA A 402 -32.59 7.46 2.59
CA ALA A 402 -33.23 8.06 3.77
C ALA A 402 -34.41 8.96 3.41
N ALA A 403 -34.35 9.69 2.29
CA ALA A 403 -35.48 10.48 1.80
C ALA A 403 -36.65 9.60 1.32
N ASP A 404 -36.35 8.46 0.69
CA ASP A 404 -37.32 7.53 0.10
C ASP A 404 -37.92 6.55 1.10
N ASP A 405 -37.25 6.29 2.26
CA ASP A 405 -37.67 5.26 3.21
C ASP A 405 -37.52 5.73 4.67
N SER A 406 -38.68 5.99 5.29
CA SER A 406 -38.75 6.49 6.67
C SER A 406 -38.28 5.50 7.74
N ARG A 407 -37.97 4.25 7.40
CA ARG A 407 -37.33 3.29 8.32
C ARG A 407 -35.91 3.70 8.67
N PHE A 408 -35.24 4.50 7.81
CA PHE A 408 -34.00 5.15 8.20
C PHE A 408 -34.30 6.34 9.10
N THR A 409 -33.84 6.28 10.34
CA THR A 409 -34.09 7.28 11.38
C THR A 409 -32.94 8.28 11.54
N ALA A 410 -31.82 8.06 10.87
CA ALA A 410 -30.69 8.97 10.75
C ALA A 410 -29.93 8.71 9.44
N ALA A 411 -29.15 9.72 9.00
CA ALA A 411 -28.31 9.54 7.82
C ALA A 411 -26.95 10.23 7.96
N ILE A 412 -25.89 9.62 7.36
CA ILE A 412 -24.54 10.17 7.33
C ILE A 412 -24.02 10.18 5.90
N ASN A 413 -23.62 11.36 5.45
CA ASN A 413 -22.96 11.58 4.18
C ASN A 413 -21.48 11.93 4.41
N MET A 414 -20.59 11.05 4.00
CA MET A 414 -19.13 11.27 4.03
C MET A 414 -18.69 11.77 2.64
N ASP A 415 -18.63 13.08 2.48
CA ASP A 415 -18.11 13.79 1.30
C ASP A 415 -18.80 13.44 -0.03
N GLY A 416 -20.11 13.19 0.01
CA GLY A 416 -20.92 12.84 -1.15
C GLY A 416 -21.68 14.05 -1.72
N GLY A 417 -21.68 14.16 -3.05
CA GLY A 417 -22.52 15.13 -3.76
C GLY A 417 -24.00 14.75 -3.66
N LEU A 418 -24.87 15.73 -3.42
CA LEU A 418 -26.30 15.49 -3.28
C LEU A 418 -27.02 15.68 -4.62
N ASN A 419 -28.06 14.88 -4.85
CA ASN A 419 -28.89 14.99 -6.04
C ASN A 419 -29.93 16.10 -5.85
N PRO A 420 -30.03 17.07 -6.77
CA PRO A 420 -30.99 18.16 -6.64
C PRO A 420 -32.48 17.74 -6.62
N GLY A 421 -32.76 16.52 -7.08
CA GLY A 421 -34.12 15.96 -7.18
C GLY A 421 -34.49 14.98 -6.06
N GLN A 422 -33.62 14.78 -5.05
CA GLN A 422 -33.99 13.95 -3.92
C GLN A 422 -35.10 14.62 -3.09
N GLY A 423 -35.97 13.81 -2.50
CA GLY A 423 -37.01 14.31 -1.60
C GLY A 423 -36.43 14.95 -0.33
N PRO A 424 -37.23 15.68 0.45
CA PRO A 424 -36.77 16.30 1.68
C PRO A 424 -36.39 15.24 2.72
N LEU A 425 -35.27 15.47 3.37
CA LEU A 425 -34.80 14.64 4.49
C LEU A 425 -35.59 14.99 5.75
N ARG A 426 -36.23 14.02 6.35
CA ARG A 426 -37.08 14.20 7.55
C ARG A 426 -36.40 13.82 8.86
N GLN A 427 -35.30 13.11 8.76
CA GLN A 427 -34.47 12.63 9.87
C GLN A 427 -33.21 13.47 10.00
N PRO A 428 -32.56 13.44 11.19
CA PRO A 428 -31.26 14.10 11.39
C PRO A 428 -30.21 13.59 10.40
N VAL A 429 -29.37 14.51 9.92
CA VAL A 429 -28.28 14.22 8.99
C VAL A 429 -26.97 14.79 9.53
N LEU A 430 -25.89 14.02 9.36
CA LEU A 430 -24.51 14.49 9.46
C LEU A 430 -23.85 14.42 8.07
N ALA A 431 -23.41 15.56 7.55
CA ALA A 431 -22.58 15.64 6.37
C ALA A 431 -21.14 16.01 6.77
N LEU A 432 -20.19 15.11 6.54
CA LEU A 432 -18.76 15.40 6.59
C LEU A 432 -18.33 15.90 5.23
N THR A 433 -17.59 17.00 5.16
CA THR A 433 -17.07 17.54 3.90
C THR A 433 -15.58 17.80 4.01
N HIS A 434 -14.86 17.62 2.92
CA HIS A 434 -13.45 17.95 2.87
C HIS A 434 -13.22 19.47 2.98
N GLU A 435 -11.97 19.87 3.21
CA GLU A 435 -11.57 21.26 3.32
C GLU A 435 -11.86 22.02 2.02
N VAL A 436 -12.49 23.18 2.15
CA VAL A 436 -12.74 24.07 1.00
C VAL A 436 -11.44 24.74 0.57
N ARG A 437 -10.96 24.41 -0.63
CA ARG A 437 -9.70 24.89 -1.20
C ARG A 437 -9.90 25.81 -2.41
N ASP A 438 -11.01 25.62 -3.11
CA ASP A 438 -11.30 26.37 -4.32
C ASP A 438 -12.82 26.69 -4.46
N LYS A 439 -13.19 27.30 -5.59
CA LYS A 439 -14.57 27.66 -5.89
C LYS A 439 -15.48 26.45 -6.07
N ALA A 440 -14.96 25.35 -6.62
CA ALA A 440 -15.77 24.14 -6.84
C ALA A 440 -16.13 23.49 -5.51
N ASP A 441 -15.18 23.44 -4.56
CA ASP A 441 -15.43 22.99 -3.19
C ASP A 441 -16.46 23.86 -2.48
N ALA A 442 -16.38 25.19 -2.63
CA ALA A 442 -17.35 26.11 -2.05
C ALA A 442 -18.77 25.94 -2.64
N GLU A 443 -18.87 25.69 -3.95
CA GLU A 443 -20.14 25.39 -4.62
C GLU A 443 -20.71 24.04 -4.16
N PHE A 444 -19.85 23.04 -3.95
CA PHE A 444 -20.22 21.74 -3.40
C PHE A 444 -20.81 21.89 -1.99
N VAL A 445 -20.11 22.57 -1.10
CA VAL A 445 -20.55 22.84 0.28
C VAL A 445 -21.88 23.60 0.28
N THR A 446 -22.04 24.62 -0.57
CA THR A 446 -23.30 25.39 -0.69
C THR A 446 -24.48 24.49 -1.09
N LYS A 447 -24.28 23.54 -1.99
CA LYS A 447 -25.32 22.56 -2.38
C LYS A 447 -25.70 21.66 -1.21
N VAL A 448 -24.71 21.19 -0.44
CA VAL A 448 -24.95 20.39 0.76
C VAL A 448 -25.77 21.19 1.78
N ASP A 449 -25.36 22.41 2.10
CA ASP A 449 -26.09 23.28 3.03
C ASP A 449 -27.54 23.57 2.57
N THR A 450 -27.74 23.74 1.26
CA THR A 450 -29.10 23.96 0.69
C THR A 450 -30.01 22.74 0.94
N VAL A 451 -29.50 21.53 0.74
CA VAL A 451 -30.31 20.31 0.96
C VAL A 451 -30.55 20.07 2.45
N LEU A 452 -29.55 20.30 3.32
CA LEU A 452 -29.73 20.19 4.76
C LEU A 452 -30.70 21.22 5.31
N GLY A 453 -30.64 22.47 4.80
CA GLY A 453 -31.54 23.55 5.19
C GLY A 453 -32.99 23.40 4.68
N ALA A 454 -33.26 22.48 3.75
CA ALA A 454 -34.61 22.13 3.31
C ALA A 454 -35.15 20.88 4.03
N GLY A 455 -34.43 20.33 4.98
CA GLY A 455 -34.81 19.14 5.76
C GLY A 455 -35.95 19.43 6.76
N GLY A 456 -36.30 18.42 7.55
CA GLY A 456 -37.35 18.50 8.59
C GLY A 456 -36.84 18.15 9.99
N ALA A 457 -35.52 18.01 10.17
CA ALA A 457 -34.88 17.74 11.46
C ALA A 457 -33.51 18.41 11.54
N THR A 458 -33.08 18.76 12.75
CA THR A 458 -31.74 19.34 12.97
C THR A 458 -30.65 18.52 12.29
N SER A 459 -29.92 19.16 11.40
CA SER A 459 -28.88 18.54 10.60
C SER A 459 -27.57 19.31 10.72
N TYR A 460 -26.47 18.62 10.44
CA TYR A 460 -25.12 19.11 10.71
C TYR A 460 -24.24 18.93 9.47
N ARG A 461 -23.47 19.96 9.12
CA ARG A 461 -22.36 19.84 8.19
C ARG A 461 -21.07 20.19 8.91
N LEU A 462 -20.10 19.30 8.87
CA LEU A 462 -18.78 19.48 9.43
C LEU A 462 -17.74 19.52 8.28
N SER A 463 -17.15 20.69 8.05
CA SER A 463 -15.97 20.81 7.19
C SER A 463 -14.71 20.58 7.99
N VAL A 464 -13.92 19.56 7.60
CA VAL A 464 -12.75 19.11 8.35
C VAL A 464 -11.47 19.71 7.75
N PRO A 465 -10.74 20.59 8.47
CA PRO A 465 -9.49 21.15 7.98
C PRO A 465 -8.44 20.06 7.72
N GLY A 466 -7.65 20.23 6.68
CA GLY A 466 -6.60 19.27 6.30
C GLY A 466 -7.12 17.97 5.71
N SER A 467 -8.44 17.81 5.49
CA SER A 467 -9.01 16.64 4.85
C SER A 467 -9.04 16.75 3.33
N ALA A 468 -9.17 15.62 2.65
CA ALA A 468 -9.41 15.45 1.22
C ALA A 468 -10.48 14.37 1.04
N HIS A 469 -10.90 14.13 -0.20
CA HIS A 469 -12.01 13.21 -0.51
C HIS A 469 -11.85 11.81 0.11
N LEU A 470 -10.66 11.23 0.08
CA LEU A 470 -10.42 9.89 0.64
C LEU A 470 -10.09 9.87 2.15
N THR A 471 -10.03 11.04 2.81
CA THR A 471 -9.77 11.13 4.27
C THR A 471 -10.79 10.32 5.10
N PHE A 472 -12.03 10.25 4.64
CA PHE A 472 -13.15 9.60 5.34
C PHE A 472 -13.25 8.10 5.09
N THR A 473 -12.17 7.46 4.61
CA THR A 473 -12.07 6.04 4.27
C THR A 473 -10.86 5.39 4.95
N ASP A 474 -10.64 4.09 4.72
CA ASP A 474 -9.41 3.41 5.17
C ASP A 474 -8.19 3.75 4.29
N ALA A 475 -8.36 4.43 3.16
CA ALA A 475 -7.29 4.75 2.22
C ALA A 475 -6.07 5.45 2.83
N PRO A 476 -6.21 6.39 3.80
CA PRO A 476 -5.07 7.00 4.49
C PRO A 476 -4.17 6.02 5.25
N LEU A 477 -4.63 4.82 5.55
CA LEU A 477 -3.83 3.79 6.23
C LEU A 477 -2.82 3.11 5.31
N TYR A 478 -3.02 3.16 3.97
CA TYR A 478 -2.21 2.39 3.02
C TYR A 478 -1.86 3.11 1.72
N LEU A 479 -2.46 4.24 1.41
CA LEU A 479 -2.05 5.07 0.28
C LEU A 479 -0.92 6.03 0.69
N PRO A 480 -0.09 6.45 -0.28
CA PRO A 480 0.94 7.46 -0.03
C PRO A 480 0.33 8.71 0.62
N PRO A 481 1.03 9.36 1.56
CA PRO A 481 0.53 10.55 2.26
C PRO A 481 0.58 11.80 1.38
N VAL A 482 -0.19 11.76 0.27
CA VAL A 482 -0.36 12.89 -0.66
C VAL A 482 -1.55 13.72 -0.19
N PRO A 483 -1.36 14.97 0.28
CA PRO A 483 -2.43 15.77 0.87
C PRO A 483 -3.65 16.00 -0.03
N ALA A 484 -3.45 16.09 -1.34
CA ALA A 484 -4.54 16.24 -2.30
C ALA A 484 -5.43 14.97 -2.41
N LEU A 485 -4.90 13.81 -2.01
CA LEU A 485 -5.58 12.52 -2.14
C LEU A 485 -6.21 12.07 -0.81
N VAL A 486 -5.40 12.03 0.26
CA VAL A 486 -5.78 11.47 1.56
C VAL A 486 -5.82 12.50 2.70
N GLY A 487 -5.56 13.77 2.40
CA GLY A 487 -5.46 14.82 3.40
C GLY A 487 -4.12 14.82 4.15
N SER A 488 -4.03 15.66 5.18
CA SER A 488 -2.82 15.88 6.00
C SER A 488 -2.98 15.40 7.46
N LEU A 489 -4.10 14.80 7.82
CA LEU A 489 -4.39 14.33 9.19
C LEU A 489 -3.60 13.06 9.57
N GLY A 490 -2.95 12.40 8.60
CA GLY A 490 -2.30 11.10 8.76
C GLY A 490 -3.29 9.94 8.82
N GLY A 491 -2.80 8.71 8.62
CA GLY A 491 -3.65 7.53 8.51
C GLY A 491 -4.56 7.32 9.73
N SER A 492 -3.99 7.16 10.90
CA SER A 492 -4.77 6.96 12.15
C SER A 492 -5.57 8.20 12.55
N GLY A 493 -5.09 9.43 12.25
CA GLY A 493 -5.81 10.66 12.55
C GLY A 493 -7.10 10.78 11.72
N SER A 494 -7.04 10.47 10.44
CA SER A 494 -8.19 10.46 9.52
C SER A 494 -9.27 9.48 10.00
N VAL A 495 -8.87 8.24 10.30
CA VAL A 495 -9.79 7.20 10.78
C VAL A 495 -10.44 7.61 12.10
N ARG A 496 -9.64 7.99 13.11
CA ARG A 496 -10.15 8.38 14.44
C ARG A 496 -11.09 9.59 14.40
N MET A 497 -10.83 10.55 13.55
CA MET A 497 -11.72 11.70 13.34
C MET A 497 -13.07 11.24 12.77
N THR A 498 -13.08 10.38 11.75
CA THR A 498 -14.30 9.84 11.15
C THR A 498 -15.09 8.98 12.16
N GLU A 499 -14.40 8.13 12.90
CA GLU A 499 -14.98 7.32 14.01
C GLU A 499 -15.65 8.21 15.06
N ALA A 500 -14.91 9.19 15.59
CA ALA A 500 -15.38 10.03 16.70
C ALA A 500 -16.59 10.89 16.33
N THR A 501 -16.57 11.52 15.13
CA THR A 501 -17.64 12.41 14.69
C THR A 501 -18.93 11.65 14.36
N THR A 502 -18.81 10.53 13.66
CA THR A 502 -19.96 9.70 13.28
C THR A 502 -20.54 8.93 14.46
N ALA A 503 -19.69 8.41 15.36
CA ALA A 503 -20.17 7.76 16.58
C ALA A 503 -20.92 8.72 17.49
N ALA A 504 -20.42 9.95 17.68
CA ALA A 504 -21.12 10.97 18.48
C ALA A 504 -22.51 11.27 17.89
N PHE A 505 -22.62 11.38 16.56
CA PHE A 505 -23.88 11.60 15.88
C PHE A 505 -24.84 10.41 16.05
N LEU A 506 -24.39 9.19 15.85
CA LEU A 506 -25.19 7.97 16.00
C LEU A 506 -25.58 7.72 17.45
N ASP A 507 -24.70 8.01 18.41
CA ASP A 507 -25.00 7.94 19.84
C ASP A 507 -26.16 8.88 20.22
N ALA A 508 -26.16 10.09 19.71
CA ALA A 508 -27.24 11.07 19.94
C ALA A 508 -28.56 10.69 19.25
N THR A 509 -28.50 10.15 18.02
CA THR A 509 -29.68 9.96 17.16
C THR A 509 -30.29 8.56 17.21
N LEU A 510 -29.45 7.51 17.27
CA LEU A 510 -29.94 6.11 17.30
C LEU A 510 -29.95 5.51 18.70
N SER A 511 -28.95 5.81 19.53
CA SER A 511 -28.83 5.20 20.84
C SER A 511 -29.45 6.01 21.97
N GLY A 512 -29.85 7.27 21.71
CA GLY A 512 -30.42 8.18 22.68
C GLY A 512 -29.48 8.51 23.84
N ARG A 513 -28.16 8.37 23.62
CA ARG A 513 -27.15 8.75 24.61
C ARG A 513 -27.05 10.26 24.70
N ALA A 514 -26.88 10.76 25.91
CA ALA A 514 -26.68 12.18 26.15
C ALA A 514 -25.29 12.60 25.66
N VAL A 515 -25.23 13.23 24.50
CA VAL A 515 -24.01 13.77 23.88
C VAL A 515 -24.25 15.24 23.55
N ASP A 516 -23.35 16.14 23.97
CA ASP A 516 -23.30 17.49 23.41
C ASP A 516 -22.71 17.41 21.99
N LEU A 517 -23.58 17.10 21.03
CA LEU A 517 -23.18 16.83 19.65
C LEU A 517 -22.55 18.05 19.00
N ARG A 518 -23.04 19.27 19.29
CA ARG A 518 -22.48 20.51 18.71
C ARG A 518 -21.05 20.75 19.19
N ALA A 519 -20.83 20.66 20.50
CA ALA A 519 -19.50 20.80 21.07
C ALA A 519 -18.55 19.72 20.54
N LYS A 520 -19.02 18.45 20.50
CA LYS A 520 -18.19 17.33 20.04
C LYS A 520 -17.80 17.44 18.55
N LEU A 521 -18.70 17.82 17.67
CA LEU A 521 -18.38 18.01 16.25
C LEU A 521 -17.45 19.21 16.01
N ALA A 522 -17.65 20.31 16.76
CA ALA A 522 -16.83 21.51 16.63
C ALA A 522 -15.35 21.31 17.01
N GLU A 523 -15.01 20.24 17.75
CA GLU A 523 -13.61 19.87 18.03
C GLU A 523 -12.81 19.51 16.76
N TYR A 524 -13.50 19.08 15.70
CA TYR A 524 -12.88 18.53 14.49
C TYR A 524 -12.89 19.45 13.28
N GLY A 525 -13.59 20.59 13.33
CA GLY A 525 -13.62 21.50 12.22
C GLY A 525 -14.71 22.57 12.29
N THR A 526 -15.02 23.14 11.14
CA THR A 526 -16.06 24.17 11.01
C THR A 526 -17.43 23.52 10.91
N LEU A 527 -18.25 23.73 11.95
CA LEU A 527 -19.59 23.18 12.06
C LEU A 527 -20.64 24.18 11.56
N SER A 528 -21.51 23.74 10.64
CA SER A 528 -22.74 24.39 10.26
C SER A 528 -23.92 23.60 10.81
N VAL A 529 -24.88 24.26 11.44
CA VAL A 529 -26.06 23.62 12.02
C VAL A 529 -27.30 24.16 11.34
N HIS A 530 -28.17 23.26 10.90
CA HIS A 530 -29.44 23.56 10.27
C HIS A 530 -30.55 23.09 11.21
N ASP A 531 -31.07 24.06 12.01
CA ASP A 531 -32.13 23.79 12.98
C ASP A 531 -33.51 23.92 12.29
N HIS A 532 -34.46 23.02 12.60
CA HIS A 532 -35.81 22.93 12.11
C HIS A 532 -36.81 22.71 13.25
#